data_498464c3f8af35758b4d27231380b7ae
#
_entry.id   498464c3f8af35758b4d27231380b7ae
#
_cell.length_a   1.000
_cell.length_b   1.000
_cell.length_c   1.000
_cell.angle_alpha   90.00
_cell.angle_beta   90.00
_cell.angle_gamma   90.00
#
_symmetry.space_group_name_H-M   'P 1'
#
loop_
_entity.id
_entity.type
_entity.pdbx_description
1 polymer ?
#
loop_
_entity_poly.entity_id
_entity_poly.type
_entity_poly.pdbx_seq_one_letter_code
_entity_poly.pdbx_strand_id
1 'polypeptide(L)'
;MNNRKVIIQNEIAWDKRVNDGMCWTVPVTSEDIQKARNGVFRIKLTAIKNVPRDWFPQKMEGLKILCLACGGGQQAPILAATGANVTVLDISLNQLKQDEFVASRENLNLKTVHGDMCDLSEFNNNSFDMVYCPVSVTYIPDVLPVFKESYKVLKKGGLFLFGTVNPFIYLFNGEKWDKGIFQVTNKLPFN
;
A
#
# COMPACT_ATOMS: atom_id res chain seq x y z
N MET A 1 14.52 11.78 -14.72
CA MET A 1 13.59 12.64 -13.96
C MET A 1 14.13 12.77 -12.54
N ASN A 2 14.04 13.93 -11.89
CA ASN A 2 14.56 14.09 -10.53
C ASN A 2 13.61 13.38 -9.54
N ASN A 3 14.04 12.29 -8.91
CA ASN A 3 13.24 11.48 -7.98
C ASN A 3 12.56 12.33 -6.88
N ARG A 4 13.27 13.33 -6.34
CA ARG A 4 12.72 14.23 -5.32
C ARG A 4 11.48 15.01 -5.81
N LYS A 5 11.44 15.42 -7.09
CA LYS A 5 10.28 16.11 -7.66
C LYS A 5 9.07 15.17 -7.76
N VAL A 6 9.29 13.91 -8.14
CA VAL A 6 8.22 12.90 -8.21
C VAL A 6 7.63 12.62 -6.83
N ILE A 7 8.48 12.47 -5.80
CA ILE A 7 8.05 12.24 -4.42
C ILE A 7 7.15 13.39 -3.95
N ILE A 8 7.57 14.64 -4.09
CA ILE A 8 6.79 15.82 -3.68
C ILE A 8 5.46 15.89 -4.43
N GLN A 9 5.46 15.62 -5.74
CA GLN A 9 4.23 15.62 -6.53
C GLN A 9 3.26 14.53 -6.08
N ASN A 10 3.75 13.33 -5.76
CA ASN A 10 2.94 12.25 -5.25
C ASN A 10 2.36 12.56 -3.87
N GLU A 11 3.16 13.12 -2.96
CA GLU A 11 2.70 13.56 -1.63
C GLU A 11 1.53 14.54 -1.75
N ILE A 12 1.71 15.63 -2.51
CA ILE A 12 0.67 16.63 -2.74
C ILE A 12 -0.59 16.01 -3.36
N ALA A 13 -0.40 15.12 -4.35
CA ALA A 13 -1.52 14.50 -5.04
C ALA A 13 -2.31 13.56 -4.12
N TRP A 14 -1.65 12.79 -3.26
CA TRP A 14 -2.31 11.89 -2.33
C TRP A 14 -2.95 12.63 -1.16
N ASP A 15 -2.31 13.69 -0.63
CA ASP A 15 -2.93 14.56 0.37
C ASP A 15 -4.22 15.20 -0.16
N LYS A 16 -4.21 15.66 -1.42
CA LYS A 16 -5.41 16.18 -2.07
C LYS A 16 -6.51 15.12 -2.19
N ARG A 17 -6.17 13.89 -2.57
CA ARG A 17 -7.14 12.78 -2.71
C ARG A 17 -7.81 12.44 -1.38
N VAL A 18 -7.10 12.53 -0.26
CA VAL A 18 -7.70 12.38 1.08
C VAL A 18 -8.71 13.49 1.32
N ASN A 19 -8.35 14.75 1.05
CA ASN A 19 -9.22 15.90 1.25
C ASN A 19 -10.46 15.85 0.35
N ASP A 20 -10.33 15.31 -0.86
CA ASP A 20 -11.44 15.12 -1.83
C ASP A 20 -12.33 13.89 -1.50
N GLY A 21 -11.99 13.09 -0.49
CA GLY A 21 -12.73 11.88 -0.10
C GLY A 21 -12.69 10.76 -1.13
N MET A 22 -11.58 10.62 -1.86
CA MET A 22 -11.41 9.56 -2.86
C MET A 22 -11.57 8.18 -2.21
N CYS A 23 -12.22 7.24 -2.87
CA CYS A 23 -12.58 5.92 -2.32
C CYS A 23 -11.39 5.11 -1.76
N TRP A 24 -10.17 5.31 -2.28
CA TRP A 24 -8.94 4.67 -1.79
C TRP A 24 -8.35 5.34 -0.54
N THR A 25 -8.99 6.39 -0.04
CA THR A 25 -8.55 7.15 1.13
C THR A 25 -9.61 7.17 2.23
N VAL A 26 -10.72 6.47 2.03
CA VAL A 26 -11.81 6.37 3.01
C VAL A 26 -11.51 5.23 3.98
N PRO A 27 -11.40 5.51 5.29
CA PRO A 27 -11.13 4.51 6.30
C PRO A 27 -12.18 3.39 6.34
N VAL A 28 -11.73 2.19 6.68
CA VAL A 28 -12.62 1.04 6.91
C VAL A 28 -13.52 1.25 8.11
N THR A 29 -14.66 0.55 8.11
CA THR A 29 -15.65 0.60 9.18
C THR A 29 -15.22 -0.24 10.38
N SER A 30 -15.85 0.00 11.57
CA SER A 30 -15.66 -0.86 12.73
C SER A 30 -16.17 -2.28 12.49
N GLU A 31 -17.16 -2.46 11.61
CA GLU A 31 -17.64 -3.78 11.21
C GLU A 31 -16.57 -4.57 10.44
N ASP A 32 -15.83 -3.92 9.53
CA ASP A 32 -14.72 -4.56 8.80
C ASP A 32 -13.60 -4.98 9.75
N ILE A 33 -13.27 -4.14 10.73
CA ILE A 33 -12.29 -4.45 11.78
C ILE A 33 -12.75 -5.64 12.62
N GLN A 34 -14.03 -5.69 13.03
CA GLN A 34 -14.55 -6.80 13.79
C GLN A 34 -14.54 -8.12 13.01
N LYS A 35 -14.85 -8.09 11.71
CA LYS A 35 -14.71 -9.25 10.82
C LYS A 35 -13.25 -9.74 10.78
N ALA A 36 -12.30 -8.81 10.64
CA ALA A 36 -10.88 -9.14 10.61
C ALA A 36 -10.38 -9.77 11.92
N ARG A 37 -10.82 -9.28 13.08
CA ARG A 37 -10.55 -9.89 14.39
C ARG A 37 -11.04 -11.34 14.49
N ASN A 38 -12.13 -11.65 13.81
CA ASN A 38 -12.70 -12.99 13.73
C ASN A 38 -12.08 -13.85 12.60
N GLY A 39 -10.96 -13.40 11.99
CA GLY A 39 -10.26 -14.13 10.94
C GLY A 39 -10.85 -13.96 9.53
N VAL A 40 -11.92 -13.19 9.38
CA VAL A 40 -12.57 -12.92 8.09
C VAL A 40 -12.10 -11.55 7.59
N PHE A 41 -11.09 -11.53 6.73
CA PHE A 41 -10.55 -10.28 6.19
C PHE A 41 -10.32 -10.36 4.69
N ARG A 42 -10.35 -9.20 4.07
CA ARG A 42 -10.14 -9.01 2.64
C ARG A 42 -9.09 -7.93 2.41
N ILE A 43 -7.98 -8.31 1.80
CA ILE A 43 -6.85 -7.44 1.48
C ILE A 43 -6.71 -7.38 -0.03
N LYS A 44 -6.39 -6.20 -0.58
CA LYS A 44 -6.27 -5.98 -2.02
C LYS A 44 -4.87 -5.51 -2.38
N LEU A 45 -4.19 -6.24 -3.26
CA LEU A 45 -2.95 -5.79 -3.91
C LEU A 45 -3.21 -4.95 -5.16
N THR A 46 -4.39 -5.11 -5.76
CA THR A 46 -4.85 -4.38 -6.94
C THR A 46 -6.27 -3.87 -6.70
N ALA A 47 -6.74 -2.98 -7.56
CA ALA A 47 -8.05 -2.36 -7.41
C ALA A 47 -9.23 -3.36 -7.36
N ILE A 48 -9.10 -4.51 -8.02
CA ILE A 48 -10.25 -5.35 -8.35
C ILE A 48 -10.32 -6.62 -7.49
N LYS A 49 -9.19 -7.29 -7.24
CA LYS A 49 -9.18 -8.63 -6.63
C LYS A 49 -8.65 -8.61 -5.20
N ASN A 50 -9.32 -9.37 -4.34
CA ASN A 50 -8.78 -9.70 -3.04
C ASN A 50 -7.59 -10.67 -3.18
N VAL A 51 -6.61 -10.52 -2.30
CA VAL A 51 -5.52 -11.49 -2.16
C VAL A 51 -6.10 -12.79 -1.61
N PRO A 52 -5.77 -13.96 -2.20
CA PRO A 52 -6.18 -15.23 -1.65
C PRO A 52 -5.70 -15.42 -0.20
N ARG A 53 -6.55 -16.01 0.65
CA ARG A 53 -6.24 -16.17 2.08
C ARG A 53 -4.99 -17.03 2.33
N ASP A 54 -4.75 -17.99 1.46
CA ASP A 54 -3.60 -18.91 1.51
C ASP A 54 -2.25 -18.26 1.15
N TRP A 55 -2.25 -17.02 0.63
CA TRP A 55 -1.04 -16.22 0.47
C TRP A 55 -0.55 -15.61 1.79
N PHE A 56 -1.42 -15.57 2.81
CA PHE A 56 -1.05 -15.11 4.14
C PHE A 56 -0.75 -16.31 5.05
N PRO A 57 0.16 -16.16 6.03
CA PRO A 57 0.33 -17.16 7.07
C PRO A 57 -1.02 -17.50 7.75
N GLN A 58 -1.18 -18.75 8.16
CA GLN A 58 -2.38 -19.17 8.88
C GLN A 58 -2.59 -18.37 10.17
N LYS A 59 -1.50 -18.18 10.93
CA LYS A 59 -1.48 -17.36 12.13
C LYS A 59 -0.88 -16.00 11.82
N MET A 60 -1.67 -14.96 11.94
CA MET A 60 -1.27 -13.56 11.73
C MET A 60 -0.80 -12.87 13.01
N GLU A 61 -1.26 -13.36 14.16
CA GLU A 61 -0.98 -12.78 15.47
C GLU A 61 0.53 -12.69 15.75
N GLY A 62 0.97 -11.50 16.14
CA GLY A 62 2.37 -11.20 16.47
C GLY A 62 3.29 -11.01 15.27
N LEU A 63 2.87 -11.27 14.03
CA LEU A 63 3.68 -11.02 12.85
C LEU A 63 4.01 -9.52 12.73
N LYS A 64 5.25 -9.21 12.42
CA LYS A 64 5.68 -7.85 12.09
C LYS A 64 5.48 -7.59 10.61
N ILE A 65 4.57 -6.71 10.26
CA ILE A 65 4.22 -6.38 8.87
C ILE A 65 4.58 -4.94 8.57
N LEU A 66 5.33 -4.70 7.50
CA LEU A 66 5.59 -3.38 6.95
C LEU A 66 4.68 -3.16 5.73
N CYS A 67 3.81 -2.16 5.80
CA CYS A 67 2.96 -1.73 4.71
C CYS A 67 3.58 -0.51 4.04
N LEU A 68 3.93 -0.63 2.75
CA LEU A 68 4.58 0.42 1.97
C LEU A 68 3.59 1.15 1.09
N ALA A 69 3.54 2.48 1.19
CA ALA A 69 2.67 3.36 0.41
C ALA A 69 1.22 2.83 0.39
N CYS A 70 0.71 2.53 1.56
CA CYS A 70 -0.54 1.82 1.80
C CYS A 70 -1.43 2.56 2.81
N GLY A 71 -1.15 3.84 3.04
CA GLY A 71 -1.96 4.69 3.90
C GLY A 71 -3.41 4.82 3.44
N GLY A 72 -4.24 5.49 4.25
CA GLY A 72 -5.66 5.72 3.94
C GLY A 72 -6.64 4.99 4.83
N GLY A 73 -6.18 4.33 5.88
CA GLY A 73 -7.06 3.70 6.87
C GLY A 73 -7.77 2.45 6.36
N GLN A 74 -7.18 1.73 5.40
CA GLN A 74 -7.84 0.60 4.76
C GLN A 74 -7.14 -0.74 5.02
N GLN A 75 -6.09 -1.05 4.29
CA GLN A 75 -5.47 -2.38 4.30
C GLN A 75 -4.70 -2.64 5.60
N ALA A 76 -3.92 -1.66 6.05
CA ALA A 76 -3.08 -1.78 7.24
C ALA A 76 -3.89 -1.95 8.53
N PRO A 77 -4.97 -1.21 8.80
CA PRO A 77 -5.83 -1.47 9.95
C PRO A 77 -6.46 -2.86 9.94
N ILE A 78 -6.86 -3.38 8.78
CA ILE A 78 -7.39 -4.74 8.67
C ILE A 78 -6.30 -5.77 9.05
N LEU A 79 -5.06 -5.60 8.56
CA LEU A 79 -3.95 -6.47 8.94
C LEU A 79 -3.65 -6.38 10.44
N ALA A 80 -3.66 -5.19 11.02
CA ALA A 80 -3.49 -5.01 12.47
C ALA A 80 -4.61 -5.68 13.27
N ALA A 81 -5.85 -5.64 12.79
CA ALA A 81 -7.00 -6.28 13.44
C ALA A 81 -6.89 -7.81 13.50
N THR A 82 -6.07 -8.44 12.64
CA THR A 82 -5.75 -9.87 12.73
C THR A 82 -4.77 -10.23 13.85
N GLY A 83 -4.33 -9.25 14.66
CA GLY A 83 -3.34 -9.42 15.73
C GLY A 83 -1.89 -9.20 15.30
N ALA A 84 -1.65 -8.77 14.08
CA ALA A 84 -0.30 -8.42 13.61
C ALA A 84 0.17 -7.07 14.18
N ASN A 85 1.50 -6.93 14.31
CA ASN A 85 2.18 -5.66 14.61
C ASN A 85 2.48 -4.95 13.29
N VAL A 86 1.68 -3.95 12.95
CA VAL A 86 1.76 -3.30 11.65
C VAL A 86 2.49 -1.97 11.73
N THR A 87 3.41 -1.75 10.79
CA THR A 87 4.01 -0.43 10.53
C THR A 87 3.61 0.01 9.12
N VAL A 88 3.09 1.23 8.99
CA VAL A 88 2.75 1.83 7.70
C VAL A 88 3.77 2.91 7.39
N LEU A 89 4.41 2.82 6.23
CA LEU A 89 5.24 3.88 5.69
C LEU A 89 4.56 4.47 4.46
N ASP A 90 4.31 5.77 4.50
CA ASP A 90 3.70 6.50 3.39
C ASP A 90 4.30 7.91 3.29
N ILE A 91 4.35 8.46 2.08
CA ILE A 91 4.79 9.85 1.83
C ILE A 91 3.71 10.87 2.15
N SER A 92 2.45 10.49 2.22
CA SER A 92 1.32 11.38 2.48
C SER A 92 0.97 11.37 3.96
N LEU A 93 1.15 12.50 4.62
CA LEU A 93 0.77 12.67 6.02
C LEU A 93 -0.75 12.52 6.21
N ASN A 94 -1.55 12.94 5.24
CA ASN A 94 -3.00 12.82 5.35
C ASN A 94 -3.45 11.36 5.23
N GLN A 95 -2.78 10.55 4.40
CA GLN A 95 -3.02 9.11 4.35
C GLN A 95 -2.70 8.44 5.70
N LEU A 96 -1.55 8.77 6.30
CA LEU A 96 -1.15 8.23 7.60
C LEU A 96 -2.14 8.59 8.71
N LYS A 97 -2.68 9.82 8.71
CA LYS A 97 -3.71 10.24 9.67
C LYS A 97 -4.98 9.39 9.58
N GLN A 98 -5.34 8.87 8.40
CA GLN A 98 -6.48 7.95 8.27
C GLN A 98 -6.19 6.61 8.97
N ASP A 99 -4.96 6.10 8.87
CA ASP A 99 -4.55 4.89 9.60
C ASP A 99 -4.52 5.13 11.10
N GLU A 100 -3.99 6.26 11.56
CA GLU A 100 -3.98 6.66 12.97
C GLU A 100 -5.39 6.80 13.53
N PHE A 101 -6.30 7.38 12.75
CA PHE A 101 -7.71 7.49 13.12
C PHE A 101 -8.34 6.12 13.37
N VAL A 102 -8.16 5.17 12.43
CA VAL A 102 -8.70 3.81 12.62
C VAL A 102 -8.01 3.10 13.78
N ALA A 103 -6.68 3.21 13.88
CA ALA A 103 -5.91 2.58 14.94
C ALA A 103 -6.35 3.06 16.33
N SER A 104 -6.56 4.37 16.48
CA SER A 104 -7.06 4.97 17.74
C SER A 104 -8.49 4.53 18.04
N ARG A 105 -9.39 4.64 17.06
CA ARG A 105 -10.81 4.24 17.19
C ARG A 105 -10.96 2.80 17.63
N GLU A 106 -10.12 1.92 17.08
CA GLU A 106 -10.24 0.46 17.25
C GLU A 106 -9.20 -0.14 18.21
N ASN A 107 -8.34 0.68 18.81
CA ASN A 107 -7.24 0.22 19.68
C ASN A 107 -6.38 -0.86 19.02
N LEU A 108 -5.84 -0.55 17.83
CA LEU A 108 -5.01 -1.45 17.04
C LEU A 108 -3.52 -1.20 17.29
N ASN A 109 -2.70 -2.27 17.21
CA ASN A 109 -1.24 -2.15 17.25
C ASN A 109 -0.71 -1.80 15.86
N LEU A 110 -0.79 -0.51 15.52
CA LEU A 110 -0.37 0.06 14.25
C LEU A 110 0.48 1.31 14.51
N LYS A 111 1.61 1.38 13.81
CA LYS A 111 2.51 2.55 13.79
C LYS A 111 2.52 3.17 12.42
N THR A 112 2.62 4.49 12.35
CA THR A 112 2.81 5.25 11.13
C THR A 112 4.21 5.82 11.04
N VAL A 113 4.76 5.89 9.85
CA VAL A 113 6.08 6.43 9.53
C VAL A 113 5.95 7.26 8.25
N HIS A 114 6.31 8.53 8.30
CA HIS A 114 6.34 9.39 7.13
C HIS A 114 7.67 9.19 6.37
N GLY A 115 7.61 8.64 5.16
CA GLY A 115 8.82 8.31 4.41
C GLY A 115 8.56 7.80 2.99
N ASP A 116 9.66 7.61 2.26
CA ASP A 116 9.66 7.09 0.90
C ASP A 116 9.86 5.57 0.90
N MET A 117 9.00 4.83 0.23
CA MET A 117 9.15 3.37 0.09
C MET A 117 10.43 2.93 -0.64
N CYS A 118 11.14 3.86 -1.29
CA CYS A 118 12.44 3.63 -1.91
C CYS A 118 13.61 3.72 -0.91
N ASP A 119 13.38 4.16 0.33
CA ASP A 119 14.39 4.28 1.38
C ASP A 119 13.82 3.74 2.70
N LEU A 120 14.24 2.56 3.09
CA LEU A 120 13.85 1.90 4.33
C LEU A 120 14.99 1.88 5.36
N SER A 121 15.95 2.80 5.25
CA SER A 121 17.15 2.86 6.09
C SER A 121 16.86 3.07 7.59
N GLU A 122 15.68 3.59 7.94
CA GLU A 122 15.28 3.73 9.34
C GLU A 122 14.83 2.40 9.98
N PHE A 123 14.63 1.35 9.19
CA PHE A 123 14.27 0.04 9.70
C PHE A 123 15.49 -0.89 9.77
N ASN A 124 15.54 -1.70 10.81
CA ASN A 124 16.60 -2.71 10.93
C ASN A 124 16.45 -3.80 9.87
N ASN A 125 17.58 -4.31 9.39
CA ASN A 125 17.59 -5.48 8.53
C ASN A 125 16.94 -6.69 9.23
N ASN A 126 16.32 -7.56 8.45
CA ASN A 126 15.70 -8.80 8.93
C ASN A 126 14.70 -8.58 10.09
N SER A 127 13.92 -7.52 10.05
CA SER A 127 13.01 -7.12 11.14
C SER A 127 11.55 -7.45 10.90
N PHE A 128 11.13 -7.63 9.64
CA PHE A 128 9.73 -7.87 9.28
C PHE A 128 9.51 -9.30 8.76
N ASP A 129 8.37 -9.88 9.14
CA ASP A 129 7.91 -11.18 8.65
C ASP A 129 7.25 -11.05 7.28
N MET A 130 6.67 -9.88 7.01
CA MET A 130 6.01 -9.56 5.74
C MET A 130 6.23 -8.10 5.37
N VAL A 131 6.43 -7.84 4.07
CA VAL A 131 6.29 -6.52 3.45
C VAL A 131 5.10 -6.58 2.51
N TYR A 132 4.21 -5.60 2.61
CA TYR A 132 3.01 -5.47 1.82
C TYR A 132 3.02 -4.15 1.06
N CYS A 133 2.94 -4.17 -0.27
CA CYS A 133 2.99 -3.01 -1.14
C CYS A 133 1.91 -3.10 -2.24
N PRO A 134 0.70 -2.52 -2.03
CA PRO A 134 -0.34 -2.53 -3.06
C PRO A 134 0.03 -1.56 -4.17
N VAL A 135 -0.32 -1.87 -5.39
CA VAL A 135 -0.28 -1.04 -6.64
C VAL A 135 0.70 0.16 -6.69
N SER A 136 1.19 0.65 -5.56
CA SER A 136 1.88 1.93 -5.36
C SER A 136 3.19 2.08 -6.15
N VAL A 137 3.83 0.96 -6.50
CA VAL A 137 5.05 0.95 -7.35
C VAL A 137 4.82 1.58 -8.74
N THR A 138 3.59 1.78 -9.15
CA THR A 138 3.26 2.46 -10.42
C THR A 138 3.48 3.96 -10.40
N TYR A 139 3.67 4.54 -9.21
CA TYR A 139 3.86 5.99 -9.02
C TYR A 139 5.31 6.40 -8.89
N ILE A 140 6.25 5.47 -9.04
CA ILE A 140 7.68 5.74 -8.98
C ILE A 140 8.38 5.40 -10.30
N PRO A 141 9.45 6.12 -10.66
CA PRO A 141 10.14 5.93 -11.94
C PRO A 141 11.03 4.67 -11.97
N ASP A 142 11.48 4.18 -10.82
CA ASP A 142 12.32 2.99 -10.68
C ASP A 142 11.85 2.14 -9.49
N VAL A 143 11.48 0.91 -9.76
CA VAL A 143 10.98 -0.04 -8.75
C VAL A 143 12.10 -0.80 -8.03
N LEU A 144 13.30 -0.81 -8.59
CA LEU A 144 14.42 -1.60 -8.07
C LEU A 144 14.81 -1.22 -6.63
N PRO A 145 14.84 0.07 -6.22
CA PRO A 145 15.05 0.45 -4.82
C PRO A 145 14.06 -0.20 -3.87
N VAL A 146 12.76 -0.19 -4.20
CA VAL A 146 11.72 -0.79 -3.34
C VAL A 146 11.98 -2.27 -3.12
N PHE A 147 12.34 -3.02 -4.15
CA PHE A 147 12.64 -4.45 -4.02
C PHE A 147 13.91 -4.71 -3.19
N LYS A 148 14.96 -3.92 -3.42
CA LYS A 148 16.21 -4.04 -2.65
C LYS A 148 16.00 -3.72 -1.17
N GLU A 149 15.32 -2.63 -0.88
CA GLU A 149 15.05 -2.21 0.49
C GLU A 149 14.10 -3.21 1.19
N SER A 150 13.03 -3.65 0.52
CA SER A 150 12.14 -4.69 1.05
C SER A 150 12.89 -5.99 1.37
N TYR A 151 13.82 -6.40 0.51
CA TYR A 151 14.66 -7.58 0.76
C TYR A 151 15.54 -7.43 2.00
N LYS A 152 16.11 -6.25 2.24
CA LYS A 152 16.96 -5.98 3.41
C LYS A 152 16.18 -6.08 4.73
N VAL A 153 14.98 -5.50 4.77
CA VAL A 153 14.17 -5.44 6.00
C VAL A 153 13.41 -6.73 6.27
N LEU A 154 13.18 -7.58 5.27
CA LEU A 154 12.55 -8.88 5.42
C LEU A 154 13.46 -9.87 6.14
N LYS A 155 12.90 -10.62 7.06
CA LYS A 155 13.54 -11.80 7.65
C LYS A 155 13.77 -12.87 6.59
N LYS A 156 14.73 -13.77 6.84
CA LYS A 156 14.91 -14.96 6.00
C LYS A 156 13.60 -15.77 5.96
N GLY A 157 13.09 -16.03 4.76
CA GLY A 157 11.81 -16.72 4.55
C GLY A 157 10.58 -15.81 4.73
N GLY A 158 10.77 -14.51 4.94
CA GLY A 158 9.68 -13.51 4.97
C GLY A 158 9.00 -13.35 3.63
N LEU A 159 7.79 -12.84 3.64
CA LEU A 159 6.93 -12.69 2.45
C LEU A 159 6.96 -11.25 1.93
N PHE A 160 7.10 -11.10 0.62
CA PHE A 160 6.86 -9.83 -0.06
C PHE A 160 5.62 -9.95 -0.94
N LEU A 161 4.52 -9.34 -0.52
CA LEU A 161 3.29 -9.25 -1.29
C LEU A 161 3.23 -7.87 -1.95
N PHE A 162 3.27 -7.83 -3.28
CA PHE A 162 3.15 -6.57 -4.00
C PHE A 162 2.18 -6.67 -5.17
N GLY A 163 1.57 -5.54 -5.50
CA GLY A 163 0.71 -5.39 -6.67
C GLY A 163 1.24 -4.34 -7.62
N THR A 164 0.94 -4.51 -8.90
CA THR A 164 1.21 -3.50 -9.92
C THR A 164 0.11 -3.53 -10.97
N VAL A 165 -0.03 -2.46 -11.73
CA VAL A 165 -0.90 -2.46 -12.91
C VAL A 165 -0.15 -3.04 -14.09
N ASN A 166 -0.89 -3.68 -15.01
CA ASN A 166 -0.32 -4.09 -16.27
C ASN A 166 0.01 -2.84 -17.11
N PRO A 167 1.27 -2.61 -17.51
CA PRO A 167 1.66 -1.41 -18.25
C PRO A 167 0.93 -1.24 -19.59
N PHE A 168 0.33 -2.28 -20.14
CA PHE A 168 -0.49 -2.19 -21.34
C PHE A 168 -1.66 -1.20 -21.23
N ILE A 169 -2.15 -0.92 -20.01
CA ILE A 169 -3.20 0.10 -19.81
C ILE A 169 -2.77 1.48 -20.34
N TYR A 170 -1.47 1.80 -20.27
CA TYR A 170 -0.93 3.07 -20.71
C TYR A 170 -0.78 3.21 -22.23
N LEU A 171 -1.03 2.16 -23.01
CA LEU A 171 -1.14 2.23 -24.47
C LEU A 171 -2.39 2.99 -24.91
N PHE A 172 -3.42 3.02 -24.07
CA PHE A 172 -4.72 3.56 -24.41
C PHE A 172 -4.87 5.00 -23.92
N ASN A 173 -5.73 5.75 -24.61
CA ASN A 173 -6.16 7.05 -24.14
C ASN A 173 -7.14 6.89 -22.96
N GLY A 174 -6.79 7.42 -21.78
CA GLY A 174 -7.59 7.26 -20.58
C GLY A 174 -8.99 7.84 -20.68
N GLU A 175 -9.15 9.05 -21.28
CA GLU A 175 -10.46 9.68 -21.43
C GLU A 175 -11.39 8.89 -22.36
N LYS A 176 -10.83 8.25 -23.39
CA LYS A 176 -11.60 7.40 -24.30
C LYS A 176 -11.91 6.05 -23.66
N TRP A 177 -10.97 5.51 -22.89
CA TRP A 177 -11.17 4.29 -22.12
C TRP A 177 -12.36 4.40 -21.17
N ASP A 178 -12.47 5.51 -20.43
CA ASP A 178 -13.59 5.77 -19.51
C ASP A 178 -14.94 5.85 -20.21
N LYS A 179 -14.94 6.14 -21.52
CA LYS A 179 -16.12 6.14 -22.40
C LYS A 179 -16.33 4.79 -23.11
N GLY A 180 -15.57 3.75 -22.77
CA GLY A 180 -15.65 2.45 -23.40
C GLY A 180 -15.01 2.37 -24.79
N ILE A 181 -14.20 3.36 -25.18
CA ILE A 181 -13.52 3.41 -26.48
C ILE A 181 -12.05 2.99 -26.30
N PHE A 182 -11.69 1.84 -26.83
CA PHE A 182 -10.35 1.26 -26.76
C PHE A 182 -9.52 1.67 -27.99
N GLN A 183 -8.76 2.75 -27.86
CA GLN A 183 -7.87 3.23 -28.93
C GLN A 183 -6.43 3.30 -28.43
N VAL A 184 -5.52 2.60 -29.09
CA VAL A 184 -4.07 2.72 -28.84
C VAL A 184 -3.61 4.08 -29.36
N THR A 185 -3.07 4.92 -28.48
CA THR A 185 -2.58 6.26 -28.78
C THR A 185 -1.14 6.48 -28.36
N ASN A 186 -0.63 5.64 -27.50
CA ASN A 186 0.72 5.76 -26.93
C ASN A 186 1.59 4.59 -27.33
N LYS A 187 2.91 4.78 -27.26
CA LYS A 187 3.91 3.73 -27.43
C LYS A 187 4.60 3.48 -26.09
N LEU A 188 4.99 2.23 -25.82
CA LEU A 188 5.82 1.88 -24.67
C LEU A 188 7.26 1.57 -25.15
N PRO A 189 8.28 1.86 -24.33
CA PRO A 189 8.22 2.62 -23.08
C PRO A 189 7.92 4.11 -23.29
N PHE A 190 7.39 4.78 -22.29
CA PHE A 190 7.29 6.24 -22.30
C PHE A 190 8.70 6.84 -22.14
N ASN A 191 9.10 7.72 -23.06
CA ASN A 191 10.38 8.44 -23.02
C ASN A 191 10.26 9.73 -22.21
#